data_2a42cefabde1bbb3349bad2cc961ff50
#
_entry.id   2a42cefabde1bbb3349bad2cc961ff50
#
_cell.length_a   1.000
_cell.length_b   1.000
_cell.length_c   1.000
_cell.angle_alpha   90.00
_cell.angle_beta   90.00
_cell.angle_gamma   90.00
#
_symmetry.space_group_name_H-M   'P 1'
#
loop_
_entity.id
_entity.type
_entity.pdbx_description
1 polymer ?
#
loop_
_entity_poly.entity_id
_entity_poly.type
_entity_poly.pdbx_seq_one_letter_code
_entity_poly.pdbx_strand_id
1 'polypeptide(L)'
;MRSKRLLVMAICGSLLLAACSSDDSFGDGDGSPSAPAVELTVFAASSLTAAFTQIGTDFEAANAGTTVTFNFGSSGDLAASIESEGTADVFASASGTYMDEVSDKVGVTGRADFVQNKLVIITPPDNPANITSLEDLANPGVQVVLAAEGVPVGDYARQALDSAGLTDAVMANVVSNEEDDASVVAKITAGEADAAIVYVSDVTSAVAPDVHAVEIPDDVNVIATYPIAVVTGTSHTEAAQAFVDYVTGSEGQTTLAEFGFLPPPST
;
A
#
# COMPACT_ATOMS: atom_id res chain seq x y z
N MET A 1 -25.50 -55.98 22.10
CA MET A 1 -26.76 -56.78 22.23
C MET A 1 -27.86 -56.03 21.49
N ARG A 2 -28.46 -56.79 20.55
CA ARG A 2 -29.83 -56.65 20.01
C ARG A 2 -30.24 -55.28 19.38
N SER A 3 -30.81 -55.20 18.24
CA SER A 3 -31.28 -56.14 17.19
C SER A 3 -32.19 -55.34 16.28
N LYS A 4 -31.91 -55.42 14.96
CA LYS A 4 -32.85 -55.54 13.82
C LYS A 4 -34.27 -54.98 13.93
N ARG A 5 -34.76 -54.23 12.93
CA ARG A 5 -35.63 -54.81 11.89
C ARG A 5 -35.89 -53.82 10.74
N LEU A 6 -35.66 -54.36 9.54
CA LEU A 6 -36.22 -53.96 8.26
C LEU A 6 -37.77 -53.85 8.30
N LEU A 7 -38.34 -52.96 7.50
CA LEU A 7 -39.57 -53.28 6.79
C LEU A 7 -39.56 -52.58 5.40
N VAL A 8 -39.61 -53.40 4.39
CA VAL A 8 -39.85 -53.15 2.98
C VAL A 8 -41.38 -53.20 2.80
N MET A 9 -41.94 -52.27 2.07
CA MET A 9 -43.17 -52.56 1.29
C MET A 9 -43.29 -51.66 0.09
N ALA A 10 -43.30 -52.28 -1.07
CA ALA A 10 -43.58 -51.77 -2.40
C ALA A 10 -45.12 -51.68 -2.62
N ILE A 11 -45.53 -50.95 -3.62
CA ILE A 11 -46.45 -51.38 -4.69
C ILE A 11 -47.24 -50.22 -5.30
N CYS A 12 -47.18 -50.16 -6.62
CA CYS A 12 -48.12 -49.73 -7.69
C CYS A 12 -48.67 -48.30 -7.64
N GLY A 13 -48.47 -47.47 -8.64
CA GLY A 13 -48.86 -47.72 -10.03
C GLY A 13 -50.14 -46.94 -10.35
N SER A 14 -50.03 -45.88 -11.12
CA SER A 14 -51.09 -45.48 -12.09
C SER A 14 -50.54 -44.40 -13.06
N LEU A 15 -50.45 -44.78 -14.31
CA LEU A 15 -50.36 -43.87 -15.46
C LEU A 15 -51.67 -43.06 -15.60
N LEU A 16 -51.53 -41.77 -15.80
CA LEU A 16 -52.52 -40.97 -16.53
C LEU A 16 -51.77 -39.96 -17.42
N LEU A 17 -51.86 -40.22 -18.70
CA LEU A 17 -51.56 -39.25 -19.74
C LEU A 17 -52.66 -38.18 -19.77
N ALA A 18 -52.27 -36.93 -19.74
CA ALA A 18 -53.09 -35.83 -20.26
C ALA A 18 -52.17 -34.81 -20.95
N ALA A 19 -52.61 -34.47 -22.14
CA ALA A 19 -51.93 -33.81 -23.21
C ALA A 19 -51.76 -32.28 -23.04
N CYS A 20 -50.71 -31.76 -23.70
CA CYS A 20 -50.61 -30.48 -24.44
C CYS A 20 -51.25 -29.23 -23.83
N SER A 21 -50.39 -28.28 -23.44
CA SER A 21 -50.54 -26.90 -23.87
C SER A 21 -49.17 -26.26 -24.01
N SER A 22 -48.86 -25.89 -25.22
CA SER A 22 -47.72 -25.04 -25.59
C SER A 22 -48.00 -23.64 -25.06
N ASP A 23 -47.10 -23.16 -24.19
CA ASP A 23 -46.88 -21.74 -24.02
C ASP A 23 -45.37 -21.52 -24.05
N ASP A 24 -44.93 -21.20 -25.26
CA ASP A 24 -43.57 -20.68 -25.51
C ASP A 24 -43.46 -19.29 -24.88
N SER A 25 -43.07 -19.25 -23.64
CA SER A 25 -42.46 -18.05 -23.05
C SER A 25 -40.97 -18.27 -23.02
N PHE A 26 -40.30 -17.99 -24.14
CA PHE A 26 -38.87 -17.69 -24.15
C PHE A 26 -38.67 -16.46 -23.28
N GLY A 27 -38.41 -16.68 -22.01
CA GLY A 27 -37.74 -15.71 -21.17
C GLY A 27 -36.30 -15.61 -21.68
N ASP A 28 -36.01 -14.59 -22.47
CA ASP A 28 -34.63 -14.11 -22.68
C ASP A 28 -34.08 -13.75 -21.32
N GLY A 29 -33.50 -14.72 -20.67
CA GLY A 29 -32.51 -14.48 -19.63
C GLY A 29 -31.27 -13.95 -20.34
N ASP A 30 -31.18 -12.64 -20.45
CA ASP A 30 -29.95 -11.93 -20.82
C ASP A 30 -28.90 -12.20 -19.74
N GLY A 31 -28.40 -13.43 -19.75
CA GLY A 31 -27.20 -13.81 -19.00
C GLY A 31 -26.03 -13.41 -19.88
N SER A 32 -25.71 -12.10 -19.90
CA SER A 32 -24.36 -11.70 -20.31
C SER A 32 -23.38 -12.53 -19.51
N PRO A 33 -22.45 -13.25 -20.14
CA PRO A 33 -21.42 -13.95 -19.41
C PRO A 33 -20.68 -12.91 -18.55
N SER A 34 -20.82 -13.03 -17.23
CA SER A 34 -19.99 -12.26 -16.31
C SER A 34 -18.55 -12.55 -16.68
N ALA A 35 -17.77 -11.52 -16.98
CA ALA A 35 -16.35 -11.69 -17.20
C ALA A 35 -15.76 -12.49 -16.01
N PRO A 36 -14.77 -13.37 -16.23
CA PRO A 36 -14.14 -14.09 -15.15
C PRO A 36 -13.63 -13.09 -14.12
N ALA A 37 -13.90 -13.39 -12.83
CA ALA A 37 -13.39 -12.56 -11.74
C ALA A 37 -11.85 -12.53 -11.80
N VAL A 38 -11.28 -11.33 -11.73
CA VAL A 38 -9.83 -11.10 -11.71
C VAL A 38 -9.43 -10.67 -10.29
N GLU A 39 -8.44 -11.32 -9.72
CA GLU A 39 -7.84 -10.92 -8.47
C GLU A 39 -6.44 -10.35 -8.76
N LEU A 40 -6.26 -9.04 -8.53
CA LEU A 40 -4.98 -8.36 -8.66
C LEU A 40 -4.24 -8.39 -7.34
N THR A 41 -2.96 -8.77 -7.39
CA THR A 41 -2.04 -8.66 -6.26
C THR A 41 -1.14 -7.44 -6.46
N VAL A 42 -1.32 -6.43 -5.62
CA VAL A 42 -0.57 -5.17 -5.67
C VAL A 42 0.39 -5.10 -4.50
N PHE A 43 1.69 -5.04 -4.79
CA PHE A 43 2.72 -4.79 -3.80
C PHE A 43 3.00 -3.29 -3.75
N ALA A 44 2.82 -2.68 -2.59
CA ALA A 44 2.91 -1.23 -2.43
C ALA A 44 3.65 -0.84 -1.15
N ALA A 45 4.46 0.21 -1.22
CA ALA A 45 5.16 0.76 -0.07
C ALA A 45 4.18 1.06 1.08
N SER A 46 4.60 0.83 2.34
CA SER A 46 3.77 1.00 3.55
C SER A 46 3.15 2.39 3.67
N SER A 47 3.86 3.44 3.25
CA SER A 47 3.35 4.82 3.20
C SER A 47 2.15 5.02 2.25
N LEU A 48 1.91 4.09 1.31
CA LEU A 48 0.76 4.10 0.41
C LEU A 48 -0.48 3.45 1.03
N THR A 49 -0.39 2.80 2.18
CA THR A 49 -1.45 1.95 2.74
C THR A 49 -2.81 2.64 2.80
N ALA A 50 -2.87 3.84 3.35
CA ALA A 50 -4.14 4.55 3.52
C ALA A 50 -4.75 4.97 2.17
N ALA A 51 -3.94 5.59 1.30
CA ALA A 51 -4.37 6.05 -0.02
C ALA A 51 -4.74 4.87 -0.95
N PHE A 52 -3.92 3.81 -0.98
CA PHE A 52 -4.16 2.65 -1.85
C PHE A 52 -5.34 1.80 -1.39
N THR A 53 -5.62 1.73 -0.07
CA THR A 53 -6.85 1.09 0.42
C THR A 53 -8.10 1.79 -0.12
N GLN A 54 -8.11 3.13 -0.14
CA GLN A 54 -9.20 3.90 -0.72
C GLN A 54 -9.24 3.72 -2.25
N ILE A 55 -8.10 3.87 -2.93
CA ILE A 55 -7.98 3.67 -4.38
C ILE A 55 -8.45 2.27 -4.79
N GLY A 56 -8.08 1.23 -4.05
CA GLY A 56 -8.53 -0.14 -4.32
C GLY A 56 -10.05 -0.27 -4.26
N THR A 57 -10.66 0.30 -3.23
CA THR A 57 -12.13 0.31 -3.07
C THR A 57 -12.82 1.02 -4.25
N ASP A 58 -12.31 2.17 -4.65
CA ASP A 58 -12.89 2.98 -5.72
C ASP A 58 -12.65 2.31 -7.10
N PHE A 59 -11.47 1.71 -7.30
CA PHE A 59 -11.14 0.95 -8.51
C PHE A 59 -12.05 -0.29 -8.67
N GLU A 60 -12.27 -1.07 -7.61
CA GLU A 60 -13.17 -2.23 -7.63
C GLU A 60 -14.61 -1.82 -7.95
N ALA A 61 -15.07 -0.70 -7.40
CA ALA A 61 -16.40 -0.16 -7.69
C ALA A 61 -16.56 0.26 -9.17
N ALA A 62 -15.47 0.76 -9.78
CA ALA A 62 -15.44 1.15 -11.19
C ALA A 62 -15.22 -0.05 -12.15
N ASN A 63 -14.64 -1.15 -11.68
CA ASN A 63 -14.23 -2.30 -12.48
C ASN A 63 -14.88 -3.60 -11.96
N ALA A 64 -16.18 -3.75 -12.20
CA ALA A 64 -16.96 -4.88 -11.72
C ALA A 64 -16.33 -6.24 -12.12
N GLY A 65 -16.11 -7.11 -11.16
CA GLY A 65 -15.47 -8.42 -11.35
C GLY A 65 -13.96 -8.42 -11.12
N THR A 66 -13.35 -7.27 -10.78
CA THR A 66 -11.96 -7.19 -10.35
C THR A 66 -11.93 -6.95 -8.84
N THR A 67 -11.03 -7.64 -8.14
CA THR A 67 -10.69 -7.40 -6.74
C THR A 67 -9.21 -7.10 -6.63
N VAL A 68 -8.81 -6.28 -5.64
CA VAL A 68 -7.43 -5.88 -5.42
C VAL A 68 -6.98 -6.33 -4.03
N THR A 69 -5.99 -7.20 -3.99
CA THR A 69 -5.34 -7.62 -2.75
C THR A 69 -4.00 -6.90 -2.62
N PHE A 70 -3.82 -6.17 -1.53
CA PHE A 70 -2.60 -5.44 -1.27
C PHE A 70 -1.64 -6.22 -0.36
N ASN A 71 -0.35 -6.12 -0.68
CA ASN A 71 0.74 -6.47 0.20
C ASN A 71 1.54 -5.19 0.48
N PHE A 72 1.41 -4.66 1.70
CA PHE A 72 2.09 -3.45 2.12
C PHE A 72 3.35 -3.79 2.93
N GLY A 73 4.43 -3.04 2.71
CA GLY A 73 5.68 -3.24 3.42
C GLY A 73 6.78 -2.29 2.94
N SER A 74 8.01 -2.49 3.41
CA SER A 74 9.14 -1.74 2.90
C SER A 74 9.37 -2.07 1.42
N SER A 75 9.73 -1.06 0.62
CA SER A 75 9.94 -1.27 -0.82
C SER A 75 11.06 -2.27 -1.11
N GLY A 76 12.07 -2.37 -0.24
CA GLY A 76 13.15 -3.34 -0.38
C GLY A 76 12.68 -4.78 -0.17
N ASP A 77 11.90 -5.04 0.89
CA ASP A 77 11.37 -6.37 1.17
C ASP A 77 10.36 -6.81 0.10
N LEU A 78 9.52 -5.87 -0.38
CA LEU A 78 8.59 -6.12 -1.47
C LEU A 78 9.34 -6.46 -2.78
N ALA A 79 10.41 -5.74 -3.11
CA ALA A 79 11.24 -6.04 -4.27
C ALA A 79 11.86 -7.44 -4.15
N ALA A 80 12.44 -7.79 -3.00
CA ALA A 80 13.00 -9.11 -2.74
C ALA A 80 11.93 -10.24 -2.85
N SER A 81 10.71 -9.99 -2.36
CA SER A 81 9.59 -10.92 -2.48
C SER A 81 9.17 -11.11 -3.95
N ILE A 82 9.07 -10.03 -4.74
CA ILE A 82 8.76 -10.10 -6.17
C ILE A 82 9.81 -10.92 -6.91
N GLU A 83 11.10 -10.71 -6.62
CA GLU A 83 12.20 -11.44 -7.22
C GLU A 83 12.19 -12.93 -6.90
N SER A 84 11.79 -13.31 -5.67
CA SER A 84 11.83 -14.70 -5.21
C SER A 84 10.54 -15.48 -5.49
N GLU A 85 9.39 -14.84 -5.41
CA GLU A 85 8.07 -15.49 -5.43
C GLU A 85 7.30 -15.23 -6.73
N GLY A 86 7.51 -14.09 -7.39
CA GLY A 86 6.88 -13.74 -8.66
C GLY A 86 5.36 -13.60 -8.60
N THR A 87 4.80 -13.21 -7.45
CA THR A 87 3.34 -13.22 -7.21
C THR A 87 2.66 -11.86 -7.40
N ALA A 88 3.40 -10.78 -7.61
CA ALA A 88 2.84 -9.44 -7.78
C ALA A 88 2.41 -9.18 -9.23
N ASP A 89 1.24 -8.57 -9.40
CA ASP A 89 0.79 -8.04 -10.69
C ASP A 89 1.25 -6.58 -10.89
N VAL A 90 1.25 -5.79 -9.82
CA VAL A 90 1.68 -4.39 -9.81
C VAL A 90 2.64 -4.16 -8.65
N PHE A 91 3.67 -3.35 -8.89
CA PHE A 91 4.59 -2.85 -7.87
C PHE A 91 4.55 -1.32 -7.80
N ALA A 92 4.32 -0.77 -6.61
CA ALA A 92 4.36 0.67 -6.31
C ALA A 92 5.39 0.92 -5.20
N SER A 93 6.51 1.51 -5.55
CA SER A 93 7.67 1.67 -4.67
C SER A 93 7.80 3.11 -4.17
N ALA A 94 8.29 3.29 -2.94
CA ALA A 94 8.69 4.60 -2.40
C ALA A 94 10.11 5.00 -2.85
N SER A 95 10.77 4.21 -3.70
CA SER A 95 12.11 4.48 -4.20
C SER A 95 12.28 4.00 -5.64
N GLY A 96 12.90 4.83 -6.48
CA GLY A 96 13.32 4.45 -7.83
C GLY A 96 14.30 3.28 -7.84
N THR A 97 15.17 3.19 -6.83
CA THR A 97 16.19 2.14 -6.72
C THR A 97 15.58 0.74 -6.72
N TYR A 98 14.57 0.51 -5.87
CA TYR A 98 13.93 -0.81 -5.80
C TYR A 98 13.06 -1.13 -7.02
N MET A 99 12.48 -0.11 -7.66
CA MET A 99 11.81 -0.30 -8.95
C MET A 99 12.83 -0.68 -10.05
N ASP A 100 14.02 -0.08 -10.04
CA ASP A 100 15.11 -0.42 -10.96
C ASP A 100 15.59 -1.88 -10.73
N GLU A 101 15.73 -2.30 -9.48
CA GLU A 101 16.08 -3.69 -9.15
C GLU A 101 15.05 -4.70 -9.68
N VAL A 102 13.76 -4.48 -9.45
CA VAL A 102 12.70 -5.34 -9.98
C VAL A 102 12.69 -5.31 -11.52
N SER A 103 12.88 -4.12 -12.11
CA SER A 103 12.95 -3.97 -13.57
C SER A 103 14.09 -4.78 -14.18
N ASP A 104 15.27 -4.76 -13.55
CA ASP A 104 16.47 -5.44 -14.06
C ASP A 104 16.41 -6.96 -13.87
N LYS A 105 15.82 -7.44 -12.77
CA LYS A 105 15.83 -8.86 -12.40
C LYS A 105 14.59 -9.63 -12.88
N VAL A 106 13.43 -8.99 -12.87
CA VAL A 106 12.13 -9.60 -13.21
C VAL A 106 11.55 -8.99 -14.49
N GLY A 107 11.70 -7.67 -14.63
CA GLY A 107 11.10 -6.87 -15.69
C GLY A 107 9.81 -6.21 -15.26
N VAL A 108 9.57 -5.01 -15.79
CA VAL A 108 8.33 -4.24 -15.59
C VAL A 108 7.89 -3.60 -16.89
N THR A 109 6.61 -3.25 -16.99
CA THR A 109 6.03 -2.50 -18.11
C THR A 109 5.16 -1.36 -17.59
N GLY A 110 4.97 -0.32 -18.40
CA GLY A 110 4.10 0.80 -18.05
C GLY A 110 4.59 1.61 -16.83
N ARG A 111 5.90 1.61 -16.55
CA ARG A 111 6.47 2.38 -15.43
C ARG A 111 6.14 3.87 -15.56
N ALA A 112 5.65 4.44 -14.47
CA ALA A 112 5.40 5.86 -14.31
C ALA A 112 5.80 6.34 -12.91
N ASP A 113 6.40 7.53 -12.83
CA ASP A 113 6.58 8.23 -11.57
C ASP A 113 5.26 8.94 -11.27
N PHE A 114 4.49 8.40 -10.31
CA PHE A 114 3.09 8.76 -10.18
C PHE A 114 2.78 9.75 -9.05
N VAL A 115 3.70 9.89 -8.09
CA VAL A 115 3.50 10.76 -6.93
C VAL A 115 4.86 11.07 -6.28
N GLN A 116 4.91 12.16 -5.50
CA GLN A 116 6.05 12.49 -4.67
C GLN A 116 5.63 12.61 -3.20
N ASN A 117 6.63 12.53 -2.31
CA ASN A 117 6.45 12.70 -0.88
C ASN A 117 7.61 13.51 -0.30
N LYS A 118 7.44 14.08 0.89
CA LYS A 118 8.51 14.73 1.63
C LYS A 118 8.52 14.28 3.09
N LEU A 119 9.65 14.50 3.75
CA LEU A 119 9.83 14.11 5.14
C LEU A 119 9.25 15.17 6.09
N VAL A 120 8.84 14.68 7.25
CA VAL A 120 8.38 15.46 8.40
C VAL A 120 8.90 14.80 9.68
N ILE A 121 9.16 15.60 10.71
CA ILE A 121 9.41 15.07 12.04
C ILE A 121 8.07 14.91 12.74
N ILE A 122 7.87 13.79 13.42
CA ILE A 122 6.73 13.59 14.32
C ILE A 122 7.23 13.37 15.76
N THR A 123 6.45 13.87 16.70
CA THR A 123 6.66 13.68 18.16
C THR A 123 5.35 13.23 18.79
N PRO A 124 5.32 12.76 20.04
CA PRO A 124 4.08 12.67 20.79
C PRO A 124 3.31 14.00 20.78
N PRO A 125 1.97 14.00 20.95
CA PRO A 125 1.16 15.20 20.73
C PRO A 125 1.49 16.38 21.65
N ASP A 126 1.99 16.14 22.85
CA ASP A 126 2.42 17.15 23.80
C ASP A 126 3.90 17.56 23.67
N ASN A 127 4.63 16.94 22.73
CA ASN A 127 6.02 17.24 22.39
C ASN A 127 6.92 17.46 23.62
N PRO A 128 7.08 16.46 24.48
CA PRO A 128 7.74 16.63 25.79
C PRO A 128 9.23 17.00 25.67
N ALA A 129 9.89 16.63 24.58
CA ALA A 129 11.27 16.97 24.29
C ALA A 129 11.45 18.37 23.69
N ASN A 130 10.34 19.10 23.39
CA ASN A 130 10.33 20.43 22.76
C ASN A 130 11.07 20.46 21.43
N ILE A 131 10.85 19.47 20.58
CA ILE A 131 11.41 19.40 19.23
C ILE A 131 10.67 20.41 18.34
N THR A 132 11.39 21.36 17.77
CA THR A 132 10.89 22.43 16.92
C THR A 132 11.61 22.52 15.58
N SER A 133 12.72 21.80 15.44
CA SER A 133 13.53 21.77 14.23
C SER A 133 14.30 20.45 14.11
N LEU A 134 14.94 20.24 12.96
CA LEU A 134 15.77 19.07 12.70
C LEU A 134 17.01 19.02 13.63
N GLU A 135 17.56 20.19 13.99
CA GLU A 135 18.70 20.35 14.88
C GLU A 135 18.39 19.86 16.30
N ASP A 136 17.14 19.97 16.75
CA ASP A 136 16.74 19.54 18.09
C ASP A 136 16.85 18.04 18.29
N LEU A 137 16.80 17.24 17.20
CA LEU A 137 17.04 15.80 17.26
C LEU A 137 18.47 15.45 17.71
N ALA A 138 19.42 16.38 17.56
CA ALA A 138 20.80 16.22 17.97
C ALA A 138 21.02 16.57 19.46
N ASN A 139 20.01 17.10 20.16
CA ASN A 139 20.15 17.46 21.59
C ASN A 139 20.41 16.21 22.44
N PRO A 140 21.32 16.29 23.41
CA PRO A 140 21.64 15.14 24.27
C PRO A 140 20.43 14.62 25.03
N GLY A 141 20.19 13.32 24.94
CA GLY A 141 19.10 12.63 25.66
C GLY A 141 17.79 12.57 24.93
N VAL A 142 17.66 13.18 23.74
CA VAL A 142 16.52 12.95 22.86
C VAL A 142 16.57 11.52 22.35
N GLN A 143 15.43 10.83 22.38
CA GLN A 143 15.28 9.48 21.84
C GLN A 143 14.63 9.55 20.46
N VAL A 144 15.38 9.17 19.43
CA VAL A 144 14.95 9.23 18.03
C VAL A 144 14.68 7.82 17.51
N VAL A 145 13.60 7.64 16.77
CA VAL A 145 13.31 6.43 15.99
C VAL A 145 13.37 6.76 14.50
N LEU A 146 14.04 5.92 13.74
CA LEU A 146 14.09 5.98 12.28
C LEU A 146 13.68 4.62 11.71
N ALA A 147 13.34 4.59 10.43
CA ALA A 147 13.33 3.32 9.71
C ALA A 147 14.78 2.86 9.43
N ALA A 148 14.96 1.56 9.26
CA ALA A 148 16.27 0.95 9.02
C ALA A 148 16.89 1.43 7.69
N GLU A 149 18.20 1.22 7.55
CA GLU A 149 18.88 1.35 6.26
C GLU A 149 18.29 0.35 5.28
N GLY A 150 18.10 0.75 4.01
CA GLY A 150 17.43 -0.03 3.00
C GLY A 150 15.89 0.14 2.99
N VAL A 151 15.32 0.79 4.01
CA VAL A 151 13.93 1.25 3.98
C VAL A 151 13.90 2.67 3.42
N PRO A 152 13.11 2.97 2.35
CA PRO A 152 13.20 4.26 1.67
C PRO A 152 13.11 5.48 2.59
N VAL A 153 12.14 5.53 3.51
CA VAL A 153 12.01 6.66 4.45
C VAL A 153 13.23 6.78 5.37
N GLY A 154 13.82 5.67 5.78
CA GLY A 154 15.04 5.64 6.60
C GLY A 154 16.26 6.15 5.83
N ASP A 155 16.39 5.76 4.57
CA ASP A 155 17.48 6.23 3.70
C ASP A 155 17.34 7.73 3.39
N TYR A 156 16.12 8.21 3.12
CA TYR A 156 15.85 9.63 2.89
C TYR A 156 16.02 10.47 4.17
N ALA A 157 15.65 9.94 5.35
CA ALA A 157 15.91 10.61 6.62
C ALA A 157 17.41 10.81 6.85
N ARG A 158 18.23 9.80 6.57
CA ARG A 158 19.70 9.90 6.67
C ARG A 158 20.28 10.88 5.67
N GLN A 159 19.74 10.95 4.44
CA GLN A 159 20.14 11.95 3.44
C GLN A 159 19.79 13.37 3.88
N ALA A 160 18.62 13.58 4.48
CA ALA A 160 18.24 14.89 5.03
C ALA A 160 19.16 15.30 6.20
N LEU A 161 19.49 14.37 7.09
CA LEU A 161 20.43 14.59 8.19
C LEU A 161 21.85 14.89 7.68
N ASP A 162 22.30 14.21 6.64
CA ASP A 162 23.60 14.46 5.99
C ASP A 162 23.64 15.86 5.37
N SER A 163 22.57 16.22 4.63
CA SER A 163 22.42 17.55 4.04
C SER A 163 22.44 18.67 5.07
N ALA A 164 21.92 18.41 6.28
CA ALA A 164 21.94 19.35 7.40
C ALA A 164 23.24 19.30 8.22
N GLY A 165 24.14 18.34 7.96
CA GLY A 165 25.37 18.13 8.76
C GLY A 165 25.11 17.60 10.17
N LEU A 166 23.99 16.89 10.38
CA LEU A 166 23.52 16.42 11.69
C LEU A 166 23.66 14.91 11.90
N THR A 167 24.12 14.16 10.89
CA THR A 167 24.13 12.69 10.87
C THR A 167 24.72 12.09 12.16
N ASP A 168 25.96 12.39 12.48
CA ASP A 168 26.64 11.77 13.63
C ASP A 168 25.93 12.08 14.96
N ALA A 169 25.46 13.32 15.13
CA ALA A 169 24.82 13.76 16.35
C ALA A 169 23.43 13.14 16.56
N VAL A 170 22.63 13.06 15.49
CA VAL A 170 21.29 12.45 15.55
C VAL A 170 21.40 10.93 15.64
N MET A 171 22.31 10.30 14.87
CA MET A 171 22.51 8.85 14.95
C MET A 171 22.96 8.36 16.33
N ALA A 172 23.64 9.20 17.12
CA ALA A 172 23.97 8.90 18.52
C ALA A 172 22.72 8.86 19.43
N ASN A 173 21.62 9.47 19.01
CA ASN A 173 20.34 9.54 19.71
C ASN A 173 19.32 8.51 19.19
N VAL A 174 19.63 7.78 18.11
CA VAL A 174 18.74 6.76 17.56
C VAL A 174 18.70 5.56 18.50
N VAL A 175 17.51 5.27 19.03
CA VAL A 175 17.25 4.18 19.96
C VAL A 175 16.65 2.95 19.30
N SER A 176 16.05 3.10 18.12
CA SER A 176 15.49 1.99 17.34
C SER A 176 15.50 2.30 15.85
N ASN A 177 15.58 1.22 15.04
CA ASN A 177 15.44 1.26 13.59
C ASN A 177 14.37 0.25 13.20
N GLU A 178 13.27 0.75 12.61
CA GLU A 178 12.07 -0.04 12.31
C GLU A 178 12.08 -0.55 10.86
N GLU A 179 11.33 -1.61 10.63
CA GLU A 179 11.26 -2.28 9.33
C GLU A 179 10.48 -1.50 8.25
N ASP A 180 9.61 -0.58 8.67
CA ASP A 180 8.84 0.31 7.79
C ASP A 180 8.40 1.60 8.52
N ASP A 181 7.81 2.54 7.76
CA ASP A 181 7.29 3.82 8.26
C ASP A 181 6.10 3.66 9.21
N ALA A 182 5.21 2.69 8.99
CA ALA A 182 4.08 2.43 9.87
C ALA A 182 4.55 2.02 11.27
N SER A 183 5.60 1.19 11.35
CA SER A 183 6.24 0.79 12.60
C SER A 183 6.93 1.95 13.30
N VAL A 184 7.54 2.90 12.56
CA VAL A 184 8.08 4.14 13.10
C VAL A 184 6.98 4.99 13.72
N VAL A 185 5.87 5.22 13.03
CA VAL A 185 4.69 5.95 13.53
C VAL A 185 4.16 5.31 14.80
N ALA A 186 4.05 3.98 14.82
CA ALA A 186 3.56 3.23 15.98
C ALA A 186 4.40 3.47 17.24
N LYS A 187 5.73 3.62 17.13
CA LYS A 187 6.62 3.93 18.24
C LYS A 187 6.30 5.30 18.88
N ILE A 188 6.05 6.30 18.04
CA ILE A 188 5.71 7.65 18.53
C ILE A 188 4.34 7.69 19.17
N THR A 189 3.32 7.10 18.53
CA THR A 189 1.96 7.05 19.06
C THR A 189 1.86 6.24 20.36
N ALA A 190 2.74 5.25 20.54
CA ALA A 190 2.87 4.50 21.80
C ALA A 190 3.67 5.26 22.89
N GLY A 191 4.29 6.40 22.57
CA GLY A 191 5.13 7.16 23.51
C GLY A 191 6.44 6.46 23.85
N GLU A 192 6.97 5.63 22.93
CA GLU A 192 8.21 4.87 23.14
C GLU A 192 9.47 5.66 22.75
N ALA A 193 9.31 6.84 22.13
CA ALA A 193 10.41 7.74 21.77
C ALA A 193 9.94 9.20 21.74
N ASP A 194 10.89 10.13 21.68
CA ASP A 194 10.63 11.57 21.69
C ASP A 194 10.33 12.12 20.30
N ALA A 195 10.95 11.56 19.25
CA ALA A 195 10.78 12.01 17.88
C ALA A 195 11.11 10.93 16.87
N ALA A 196 10.56 11.09 15.66
CA ALA A 196 10.88 10.28 14.50
C ALA A 196 10.83 11.12 13.21
N ILE A 197 11.49 10.63 12.15
CA ILE A 197 11.36 11.19 10.80
C ILE A 197 10.58 10.19 9.96
N VAL A 198 9.45 10.66 9.37
CA VAL A 198 8.53 9.88 8.54
C VAL A 198 8.12 10.70 7.31
N TYR A 199 7.27 10.18 6.46
CA TYR A 199 6.66 10.96 5.38
C TYR A 199 5.48 11.79 5.85
N VAL A 200 5.19 12.89 5.13
CA VAL A 200 3.98 13.70 5.40
C VAL A 200 2.71 12.85 5.24
N SER A 201 2.69 11.91 4.28
CA SER A 201 1.54 11.02 4.07
C SER A 201 1.26 10.05 5.23
N ASP A 202 2.24 9.80 6.11
CA ASP A 202 2.06 8.95 7.29
C ASP A 202 1.25 9.64 8.38
N VAL A 203 1.21 10.99 8.35
CA VAL A 203 0.39 11.81 9.26
C VAL A 203 -1.04 11.88 8.73
N THR A 204 -1.69 10.73 8.59
CA THR A 204 -3.08 10.64 8.13
C THR A 204 -4.04 11.28 9.13
N SER A 205 -5.30 11.49 8.71
CA SER A 205 -6.34 12.00 9.61
C SER A 205 -6.57 11.12 10.86
N ALA A 206 -6.22 9.84 10.78
CA ALA A 206 -6.27 8.90 11.90
C ALA A 206 -5.07 9.06 12.85
N VAL A 207 -3.91 9.41 12.34
CA VAL A 207 -2.64 9.56 13.10
C VAL A 207 -2.49 10.98 13.67
N ALA A 208 -2.93 12.00 12.93
CA ALA A 208 -2.74 13.41 13.28
C ALA A 208 -3.17 13.82 14.71
N PRO A 209 -4.22 13.23 15.34
CA PRO A 209 -4.56 13.53 16.73
C PRO A 209 -3.53 13.02 17.75
N ASP A 210 -2.74 12.01 17.38
CA ASP A 210 -1.84 11.28 18.27
C ASP A 210 -0.36 11.68 18.11
N VAL A 211 -0.08 12.65 17.23
CA VAL A 211 1.26 13.16 16.98
C VAL A 211 1.27 14.68 16.82
N HIS A 212 2.44 15.29 17.04
CA HIS A 212 2.71 16.67 16.65
C HIS A 212 3.75 16.66 15.52
N ALA A 213 3.42 17.30 14.40
CA ALA A 213 4.27 17.35 13.22
C ALA A 213 5.11 18.62 13.19
N VAL A 214 6.42 18.48 12.92
CA VAL A 214 7.37 19.57 12.78
C VAL A 214 8.00 19.50 11.39
N GLU A 215 7.87 20.58 10.62
CA GLU A 215 8.36 20.64 9.25
C GLU A 215 9.90 20.58 9.19
N ILE A 216 10.43 19.86 8.22
CA ILE A 216 11.84 19.89 7.84
C ILE A 216 11.99 20.95 6.73
N PRO A 217 12.95 21.88 6.83
CA PRO A 217 13.16 22.91 5.82
C PRO A 217 13.42 22.31 4.43
N ASP A 218 12.82 22.91 3.40
CA ASP A 218 12.87 22.39 2.02
C ASP A 218 14.31 22.31 1.45
N ASP A 219 15.24 23.11 1.95
CA ASP A 219 16.64 23.12 1.50
C ASP A 219 17.45 21.92 1.98
N VAL A 220 17.00 21.23 3.00
CA VAL A 220 17.60 19.98 3.51
C VAL A 220 16.66 18.78 3.41
N ASN A 221 15.36 19.00 3.12
CA ASN A 221 14.40 17.92 2.95
C ASN A 221 14.66 17.13 1.66
N VAL A 222 14.26 15.88 1.65
CA VAL A 222 14.36 15.01 0.47
C VAL A 222 12.97 14.81 -0.10
N ILE A 223 12.84 15.05 -1.41
CA ILE A 223 11.63 14.74 -2.15
C ILE A 223 11.74 13.31 -2.71
N ALA A 224 11.00 12.39 -2.11
CA ALA A 224 10.90 11.02 -2.58
C ALA A 224 9.97 10.93 -3.79
N THR A 225 10.43 10.31 -4.88
CA THR A 225 9.62 10.03 -6.06
C THR A 225 9.20 8.57 -6.06
N TYR A 226 7.93 8.31 -6.26
CA TYR A 226 7.31 6.99 -6.22
C TYR A 226 6.98 6.51 -7.63
N PRO A 227 7.68 5.48 -8.12
CA PRO A 227 7.30 4.78 -9.35
C PRO A 227 6.27 3.69 -9.09
N ILE A 228 5.40 3.47 -10.09
CA ILE A 228 4.48 2.33 -10.19
C ILE A 228 4.68 1.64 -11.52
N ALA A 229 4.51 0.33 -11.58
CA ALA A 229 4.62 -0.45 -12.82
C ALA A 229 3.87 -1.78 -12.74
N VAL A 230 3.52 -2.34 -13.89
CA VAL A 230 3.06 -3.71 -14.03
C VAL A 230 4.27 -4.65 -14.03
N VAL A 231 4.24 -5.69 -13.20
CA VAL A 231 5.31 -6.70 -13.12
C VAL A 231 5.20 -7.67 -14.30
N THR A 232 6.32 -7.92 -14.97
CA THR A 232 6.37 -8.82 -16.13
C THR A 232 6.08 -10.27 -15.71
N GLY A 233 5.27 -10.96 -16.51
CA GLY A 233 4.89 -12.36 -16.22
C GLY A 233 3.55 -12.51 -15.49
N THR A 234 2.90 -11.42 -15.08
CA THR A 234 1.52 -11.46 -14.59
C THR A 234 0.58 -12.08 -15.63
N SER A 235 -0.37 -12.88 -15.16
CA SER A 235 -1.47 -13.38 -16.00
C SER A 235 -2.60 -12.35 -16.18
N HIS A 236 -2.55 -11.22 -15.47
CA HIS A 236 -3.59 -10.20 -15.38
C HIS A 236 -3.17 -8.86 -16.00
N THR A 237 -2.34 -8.86 -17.05
CA THR A 237 -1.70 -7.66 -17.62
C THR A 237 -2.68 -6.53 -17.91
N GLU A 238 -3.86 -6.81 -18.48
CA GLU A 238 -4.85 -5.78 -18.82
C GLU A 238 -5.43 -5.13 -17.55
N ALA A 239 -5.79 -5.93 -16.54
CA ALA A 239 -6.33 -5.42 -15.29
C ALA A 239 -5.26 -4.69 -14.47
N ALA A 240 -4.03 -5.19 -14.46
CA ALA A 240 -2.89 -4.54 -13.82
C ALA A 240 -2.58 -3.17 -14.46
N GLN A 241 -2.61 -3.08 -15.80
CA GLN A 241 -2.44 -1.80 -16.49
C GLN A 241 -3.60 -0.85 -16.19
N ALA A 242 -4.84 -1.35 -16.17
CA ALA A 242 -6.00 -0.53 -15.81
C ALA A 242 -5.89 0.03 -14.38
N PHE A 243 -5.34 -0.75 -13.44
CA PHE A 243 -5.06 -0.25 -12.09
C PHE A 243 -3.97 0.84 -12.09
N VAL A 244 -2.87 0.65 -12.82
CA VAL A 244 -1.82 1.67 -12.98
C VAL A 244 -2.38 2.94 -13.62
N ASP A 245 -3.20 2.80 -14.67
CA ASP A 245 -3.85 3.93 -15.34
C ASP A 245 -4.83 4.67 -14.40
N TYR A 246 -5.54 3.95 -13.55
CA TYR A 246 -6.43 4.54 -12.54
C TYR A 246 -5.63 5.34 -11.50
N VAL A 247 -4.56 4.77 -10.95
CA VAL A 247 -3.68 5.44 -9.97
C VAL A 247 -3.06 6.71 -10.54
N THR A 248 -2.60 6.66 -11.79
CA THR A 248 -1.98 7.81 -12.49
C THR A 248 -2.99 8.79 -13.07
N GLY A 249 -4.26 8.41 -13.16
CA GLY A 249 -5.37 9.22 -13.65
C GLY A 249 -5.89 10.22 -12.60
N SER A 250 -6.83 11.08 -13.01
CA SER A 250 -7.35 12.18 -12.19
C SER A 250 -7.96 11.72 -10.87
N GLU A 251 -8.62 10.56 -10.84
CA GLU A 251 -9.29 10.02 -9.65
C GLU A 251 -8.26 9.54 -8.63
N GLY A 252 -7.31 8.71 -9.04
CA GLY A 252 -6.21 8.26 -8.18
C GLY A 252 -5.36 9.42 -7.67
N GLN A 253 -5.04 10.39 -8.53
CA GLN A 253 -4.27 11.58 -8.15
C GLN A 253 -5.01 12.47 -7.15
N THR A 254 -6.34 12.58 -7.25
CA THR A 254 -7.16 13.29 -6.26
C THR A 254 -7.08 12.60 -4.91
N THR A 255 -7.27 11.29 -4.87
CA THR A 255 -7.16 10.51 -3.62
C THR A 255 -5.75 10.64 -3.01
N LEU A 256 -4.68 10.49 -3.81
CA LEU A 256 -3.32 10.66 -3.32
C LEU A 256 -3.08 12.04 -2.68
N ALA A 257 -3.58 13.11 -3.31
CA ALA A 257 -3.47 14.47 -2.77
C ALA A 257 -4.22 14.64 -1.44
N GLU A 258 -5.38 13.99 -1.26
CA GLU A 258 -6.15 13.99 0.00
C GLU A 258 -5.38 13.32 1.15
N PHE A 259 -4.49 12.36 0.83
CA PHE A 259 -3.59 11.71 1.78
C PHE A 259 -2.23 12.41 1.93
N GLY A 260 -2.08 13.65 1.45
CA GLY A 260 -0.90 14.48 1.68
C GLY A 260 0.27 14.24 0.73
N PHE A 261 0.10 13.41 -0.29
CA PHE A 261 1.12 13.24 -1.32
C PHE A 261 1.24 14.47 -2.21
N LEU A 262 2.45 14.73 -2.70
CA LEU A 262 2.74 15.77 -3.68
C LEU A 262 2.47 15.26 -5.10
N PRO A 263 2.15 16.15 -6.06
CA PRO A 263 1.97 15.74 -7.44
C PRO A 263 3.23 15.07 -8.02
N PRO A 264 3.10 14.29 -9.10
CA PRO A 264 4.25 13.70 -9.76
C PRO A 264 5.23 14.77 -10.26
N PRO A 265 6.51 14.39 -10.49
CA PRO A 265 7.49 15.35 -11.02
C PRO A 265 7.03 15.93 -12.36
N SER A 266 7.30 17.21 -12.58
CA SER A 266 7.02 17.87 -13.87
C SER A 266 7.89 17.22 -14.95
N THR A 267 7.28 16.70 -16.01
CA THR A 267 7.96 16.16 -17.20
C THR A 267 8.57 17.27 -18.05
#